data_b240396b71f1339e8e0b507a9424e35b
#
_entry.id   b240396b71f1339e8e0b507a9424e35b
#
_cell.length_a   1.000
_cell.length_b   1.000
_cell.length_c   1.000
_cell.angle_alpha   90.00
_cell.angle_beta   90.00
_cell.angle_gamma   90.00
#
_symmetry.space_group_name_H-M   'P 1'
#
loop_
_entity.id
_entity.type
_entity.pdbx_description
1 polymer ?
#
loop_
_entity_poly.entity_id
_entity_poly.type
_entity_poly.pdbx_seq_one_letter_code
_entity_poly.pdbx_strand_id
1 'polypeptide(L)'
;MKNIFIACILLFLFAGCKKTPNIAADYLGGGTIFDSSIYNPRDYLVSAANPNPTPAEAQKPVIIACHGYSASTFEWDEFRTWSAGRTDYYISQVLLAGHGTTYADFKKSTWHDWQMSIKNEYNKLVSAGYKNINFAASSTSGTLLLDMIQGAFFNNATTTVHIFLVDPVVIPSDKSLSLIGIIGPVLGYVTANDVAGEEKYYYHYRPQETLQQLEDVLNVVRKELQKGFTLPANVYLKVYKSKRDPTADPVSAVLIYNGIKTHNGNHIDLDFINSDLHVFTRLNLVPNVTSLDRQNQVYAFNDIVTRIF
;
A
#
# COMPACT_ATOMS: atom_id res chain seq x y z
N MET A 1 25.56 -47.54 2.66
CA MET A 1 26.33 -46.58 1.84
C MET A 1 25.53 -45.96 0.69
N LYS A 2 24.54 -46.65 0.07
CA LYS A 2 23.71 -46.05 -1.01
C LYS A 2 22.81 -44.89 -0.55
N ASN A 3 22.31 -44.90 0.67
CA ASN A 3 21.37 -43.88 1.18
C ASN A 3 22.06 -42.55 1.55
N ILE A 4 23.35 -42.54 1.85
CA ILE A 4 24.13 -41.33 2.16
C ILE A 4 24.41 -40.54 0.88
N PHE A 5 24.63 -41.23 -0.25
CA PHE A 5 24.90 -40.59 -1.54
C PHE A 5 23.67 -39.84 -2.10
N ILE A 6 22.45 -40.36 -1.87
CA ILE A 6 21.19 -39.72 -2.31
C ILE A 6 20.91 -38.46 -1.47
N ALA A 7 21.20 -38.48 -0.17
CA ALA A 7 21.05 -37.32 0.70
C ALA A 7 22.04 -36.18 0.34
N CYS A 8 23.26 -36.52 -0.04
CA CYS A 8 24.24 -35.52 -0.50
C CYS A 8 23.89 -34.92 -1.87
N ILE A 9 23.31 -35.67 -2.79
CA ILE A 9 22.89 -35.16 -4.10
C ILE A 9 21.67 -34.22 -3.93
N LEU A 10 20.75 -34.51 -3.03
CA LEU A 10 19.64 -33.61 -2.71
C LEU A 10 20.11 -32.30 -2.05
N LEU A 11 21.13 -32.34 -1.21
CA LEU A 11 21.72 -31.13 -0.59
C LEU A 11 22.47 -30.25 -1.62
N PHE A 12 23.06 -30.82 -2.67
CA PHE A 12 23.72 -30.03 -3.73
C PHE A 12 22.72 -29.37 -4.72
N LEU A 13 21.51 -29.87 -4.84
CA LEU A 13 20.48 -29.26 -5.67
C LEU A 13 19.89 -27.96 -5.06
N PHE A 14 20.06 -27.71 -3.76
CA PHE A 14 19.64 -26.50 -3.09
C PHE A 14 20.70 -25.38 -3.06
N ALA A 15 21.92 -25.63 -3.55
CA ALA A 15 22.89 -24.57 -3.82
C ALA A 15 22.60 -23.86 -5.16
N GLY A 16 21.33 -23.64 -5.46
CA GLY A 16 20.90 -22.87 -6.63
C GLY A 16 21.43 -21.45 -6.53
N CYS A 17 22.22 -21.01 -7.50
CA CYS A 17 22.60 -19.62 -7.66
C CYS A 17 21.35 -18.76 -7.48
N LYS A 18 21.37 -17.83 -6.51
CA LYS A 18 20.28 -16.86 -6.34
C LYS A 18 20.11 -16.15 -7.68
N LYS A 19 19.03 -16.47 -8.37
CA LYS A 19 18.77 -15.87 -9.69
C LYS A 19 18.53 -14.37 -9.46
N THR A 20 19.41 -13.56 -10.03
CA THR A 20 19.21 -12.11 -10.10
C THR A 20 18.66 -11.80 -11.49
N PRO A 21 17.56 -11.07 -11.62
CA PRO A 21 17.03 -10.72 -12.93
C PRO A 21 17.99 -9.77 -13.66
N ASN A 22 18.03 -9.88 -14.97
CA ASN A 22 18.59 -8.84 -15.82
C ASN A 22 17.50 -7.80 -16.07
N ILE A 23 17.60 -6.65 -15.42
CA ILE A 23 16.57 -5.60 -15.44
C ILE A 23 16.98 -4.56 -16.48
N ALA A 24 16.08 -4.23 -17.40
CA ALA A 24 16.30 -3.18 -18.37
C ALA A 24 16.52 -1.83 -17.68
N ALA A 25 17.37 -0.97 -18.26
CA ALA A 25 17.77 0.28 -17.61
C ALA A 25 16.62 1.30 -17.49
N ASP A 26 15.58 1.17 -18.30
CA ASP A 26 14.36 1.98 -18.27
C ASP A 26 13.29 1.44 -17.31
N TYR A 27 13.53 0.28 -16.68
CA TYR A 27 12.65 -0.31 -15.67
C TYR A 27 13.02 0.18 -14.28
N LEU A 28 12.01 0.27 -13.41
CA LEU A 28 12.21 0.60 -12.02
C LEU A 28 13.16 -0.42 -11.35
N GLY A 29 14.22 0.10 -10.75
CA GLY A 29 15.26 -0.73 -10.13
C GLY A 29 16.33 -1.26 -11.06
N GLY A 30 16.22 -1.07 -12.39
CA GLY A 30 17.24 -1.42 -13.38
C GLY A 30 18.25 -0.30 -13.60
N GLY A 31 17.77 0.89 -13.78
CA GLY A 31 18.51 2.14 -13.92
C GLY A 31 17.62 3.31 -13.57
N THR A 32 16.31 3.14 -13.75
CA THR A 32 15.30 4.09 -13.31
C THR A 32 15.12 3.95 -11.80
N ILE A 33 15.29 5.06 -11.11
CA ILE A 33 14.97 5.21 -9.70
C ILE A 33 13.81 6.18 -9.61
N PHE A 34 12.75 5.75 -8.93
CA PHE A 34 11.64 6.63 -8.61
C PHE A 34 11.97 7.35 -7.31
N ASP A 35 12.77 8.39 -7.40
CA ASP A 35 13.18 9.16 -6.24
C ASP A 35 12.21 10.32 -6.02
N SER A 36 11.47 10.25 -4.92
CA SER A 36 10.55 11.32 -4.52
C SER A 36 11.27 12.66 -4.24
N SER A 37 12.59 12.64 -4.02
CA SER A 37 13.38 13.87 -3.88
C SER A 37 13.66 14.55 -5.22
N ILE A 38 13.62 13.80 -6.33
CA ILE A 38 13.73 14.34 -7.71
C ILE A 38 12.40 15.01 -8.09
N TYR A 39 11.30 14.51 -7.58
CA TYR A 39 10.03 15.18 -7.70
C TYR A 39 10.05 16.37 -6.75
N ASN A 40 10.23 17.56 -7.33
CA ASN A 40 10.07 18.79 -6.57
C ASN A 40 8.78 18.65 -5.73
N PRO A 41 8.85 18.70 -4.38
CA PRO A 41 7.65 18.62 -3.55
C PRO A 41 6.54 19.59 -3.96
N ARG A 42 6.90 20.71 -4.63
CA ARG A 42 5.94 21.68 -5.17
C ARG A 42 5.17 21.15 -6.39
N ASP A 43 5.75 20.23 -7.14
CA ASP A 43 5.11 19.65 -8.34
C ASP A 43 4.35 18.36 -7.98
N TYR A 44 4.74 17.73 -6.87
CA TYR A 44 4.19 16.44 -6.42
C TYR A 44 3.12 16.57 -5.34
N LEU A 45 3.19 17.58 -4.54
CA LEU A 45 2.22 17.85 -3.49
C LEU A 45 1.35 19.00 -3.95
N VAL A 46 0.06 18.77 -4.05
CA VAL A 46 -0.95 19.82 -4.38
C VAL A 46 -0.80 21.00 -3.45
N SER A 47 -0.31 20.78 -2.28
CA SER A 47 0.37 21.70 -1.40
C SER A 47 1.15 20.85 -0.41
N ALA A 48 2.47 20.79 -0.55
CA ALA A 48 3.32 20.19 0.45
C ALA A 48 2.96 20.75 1.80
N ALA A 49 2.69 19.88 2.77
CA ALA A 49 2.48 20.31 4.13
C ALA A 49 3.74 21.11 4.55
N ASN A 50 3.54 22.39 4.87
CA ASN A 50 4.62 23.26 5.28
C ASN A 50 5.30 22.65 6.52
N PRO A 51 6.63 22.45 6.55
CA PRO A 51 7.32 21.92 7.74
C PRO A 51 7.23 22.86 8.96
N ASN A 52 6.89 24.13 8.73
CA ASN A 52 6.67 25.14 9.77
C ASN A 52 5.31 25.84 9.50
N PRO A 53 4.17 25.16 9.71
CA PRO A 53 2.88 25.71 9.37
C PRO A 53 2.52 26.89 10.27
N THR A 54 1.84 27.87 9.68
CA THR A 54 1.12 28.87 10.47
C THR A 54 -0.01 28.18 11.26
N PRO A 55 -0.56 28.82 12.32
CA PRO A 55 -1.70 28.27 13.07
C PRO A 55 -2.89 27.89 12.17
N ALA A 56 -3.16 28.65 11.13
CA ALA A 56 -4.23 28.37 10.18
C ALA A 56 -3.92 27.18 9.28
N GLU A 57 -2.70 27.04 8.82
CA GLU A 57 -2.25 25.87 8.03
C GLU A 57 -2.26 24.59 8.86
N ALA A 58 -1.86 24.65 10.12
CA ALA A 58 -1.84 23.51 11.03
C ALA A 58 -3.23 22.90 11.32
N GLN A 59 -4.30 23.66 11.09
CA GLN A 59 -5.68 23.18 11.22
C GLN A 59 -6.22 22.52 9.94
N LYS A 60 -5.56 22.72 8.81
CA LYS A 60 -6.01 22.09 7.55
C LYS A 60 -5.80 20.57 7.59
N PRO A 61 -6.74 19.79 7.05
CA PRO A 61 -6.54 18.36 6.92
C PRO A 61 -5.30 18.03 6.09
N VAL A 62 -4.58 17.00 6.51
CA VAL A 62 -3.54 16.36 5.70
C VAL A 62 -3.95 14.93 5.40
N ILE A 63 -3.84 14.50 4.16
CA ILE A 63 -4.05 13.13 3.74
C ILE A 63 -2.67 12.52 3.43
N ILE A 64 -2.26 11.52 4.21
CA ILE A 64 -1.09 10.70 3.89
C ILE A 64 -1.54 9.65 2.89
N ALA A 65 -1.05 9.74 1.65
CA ALA A 65 -1.37 8.79 0.58
C ALA A 65 -0.27 7.72 0.48
N CYS A 66 -0.67 6.45 0.65
CA CYS A 66 0.23 5.32 0.76
C CYS A 66 -0.03 4.29 -0.35
N HIS A 67 0.98 4.01 -1.17
CA HIS A 67 0.91 3.07 -2.29
C HIS A 67 1.05 1.60 -1.84
N GLY A 68 0.73 0.66 -2.76
CA GLY A 68 0.80 -0.78 -2.53
C GLY A 68 2.19 -1.40 -2.70
N TYR A 69 2.25 -2.73 -2.57
CA TYR A 69 3.44 -3.54 -2.79
C TYR A 69 3.96 -3.39 -4.22
N SER A 70 5.27 -3.34 -4.38
CA SER A 70 6.00 -3.17 -5.64
C SER A 70 5.69 -1.89 -6.43
N ALA A 71 4.86 -0.98 -5.91
CA ALA A 71 4.46 0.26 -6.53
C ALA A 71 5.38 1.44 -6.15
N SER A 72 4.98 2.63 -6.55
CA SER A 72 5.57 3.90 -6.15
C SER A 72 4.46 4.91 -5.85
N THR A 73 4.81 6.14 -5.51
CA THR A 73 3.83 7.22 -5.28
C THR A 73 2.96 7.51 -6.51
N PHE A 74 3.36 7.06 -7.69
CA PHE A 74 2.56 7.14 -8.93
C PHE A 74 1.12 6.62 -8.76
N GLU A 75 0.91 5.66 -7.86
CA GLU A 75 -0.41 5.08 -7.61
C GLU A 75 -1.45 6.09 -7.09
N TRP A 76 -1.00 7.22 -6.51
CA TRP A 76 -1.83 8.31 -6.02
C TRP A 76 -1.72 9.62 -6.81
N ASP A 77 -0.99 9.63 -7.92
CA ASP A 77 -0.79 10.84 -8.73
C ASP A 77 -2.09 11.40 -9.32
N GLU A 78 -3.03 10.53 -9.68
CA GLU A 78 -4.33 10.99 -10.18
C GLU A 78 -5.16 11.67 -9.09
N PHE A 79 -5.12 11.18 -7.85
CA PHE A 79 -5.76 11.85 -6.72
C PHE A 79 -5.14 13.24 -6.49
N ARG A 80 -3.84 13.34 -6.54
CA ARG A 80 -3.12 14.61 -6.44
C ARG A 80 -3.51 15.55 -7.58
N THR A 81 -3.50 15.06 -8.82
CA THR A 81 -3.87 15.87 -10.00
C THR A 81 -5.32 16.31 -9.96
N TRP A 82 -6.23 15.43 -9.54
CA TRP A 82 -7.64 15.75 -9.35
C TRP A 82 -7.85 16.82 -8.28
N SER A 83 -7.01 16.81 -7.26
CA SER A 83 -7.03 17.80 -6.17
C SER A 83 -6.35 19.12 -6.56
N ALA A 84 -5.77 19.25 -7.76
CA ALA A 84 -5.02 20.42 -8.16
C ALA A 84 -5.86 21.72 -8.06
N GLY A 85 -5.26 22.75 -7.49
CA GLY A 85 -5.93 24.04 -7.25
C GLY A 85 -6.69 24.13 -5.91
N ARG A 86 -6.87 23.03 -5.19
CA ARG A 86 -7.42 23.06 -3.83
C ARG A 86 -6.36 23.54 -2.84
N THR A 87 -6.80 24.34 -1.87
CA THR A 87 -5.91 24.91 -0.83
C THR A 87 -6.42 24.65 0.58
N ASP A 88 -7.53 23.94 0.70
CA ASP A 88 -8.23 23.67 1.95
C ASP A 88 -7.70 22.42 2.69
N TYR A 89 -6.93 21.56 2.01
CA TYR A 89 -6.22 20.42 2.60
C TYR A 89 -4.88 20.18 1.91
N TYR A 90 -4.07 19.28 2.45
CA TYR A 90 -2.78 18.87 1.93
C TYR A 90 -2.76 17.37 1.63
N ILE A 91 -1.96 16.96 0.63
CA ILE A 91 -1.67 15.55 0.35
C ILE A 91 -0.18 15.32 0.55
N SER A 92 0.17 14.34 1.39
CA SER A 92 1.54 13.85 1.55
C SER A 92 1.63 12.44 1.00
N GLN A 93 2.35 12.25 -0.11
CA GLN A 93 2.56 10.92 -0.67
C GLN A 93 3.77 10.26 -0.01
N VAL A 94 3.59 9.06 0.53
CA VAL A 94 4.66 8.28 1.16
C VAL A 94 5.22 7.28 0.16
N LEU A 95 6.54 7.30 -0.03
CA LEU A 95 7.26 6.22 -0.68
C LEU A 95 7.69 5.20 0.37
N LEU A 96 7.21 3.96 0.25
CA LEU A 96 7.56 2.90 1.19
C LEU A 96 9.06 2.55 1.08
N ALA A 97 9.70 2.22 2.20
CA ALA A 97 11.12 1.90 2.23
C ALA A 97 11.49 0.81 1.22
N GLY A 98 12.59 1.00 0.52
CA GLY A 98 13.05 0.11 -0.55
C GLY A 98 12.27 0.22 -1.86
N HIS A 99 11.07 0.81 -1.87
CA HIS A 99 10.32 1.05 -3.10
C HIS A 99 10.87 2.27 -3.85
N GLY A 100 10.71 2.27 -5.18
CA GLY A 100 11.19 3.37 -6.01
C GLY A 100 12.71 3.53 -6.08
N THR A 101 13.48 2.62 -5.50
CA THR A 101 14.94 2.62 -5.42
C THR A 101 15.54 1.51 -6.29
N THR A 102 16.73 1.00 -5.95
CA THR A 102 17.31 -0.14 -6.67
C THR A 102 16.57 -1.45 -6.35
N TYR A 103 16.62 -2.42 -7.28
CA TYR A 103 16.13 -3.77 -7.01
C TYR A 103 16.76 -4.38 -5.74
N ALA A 104 18.04 -4.08 -5.49
CA ALA A 104 18.77 -4.58 -4.32
C ALA A 104 18.24 -4.00 -3.00
N ASP A 105 17.84 -2.72 -3.00
CA ASP A 105 17.26 -2.09 -1.83
C ASP A 105 15.83 -2.60 -1.59
N PHE A 106 15.02 -2.71 -2.65
CA PHE A 106 13.69 -3.31 -2.55
C PHE A 106 13.78 -4.75 -1.99
N LYS A 107 14.69 -5.58 -2.52
CA LYS A 107 14.91 -6.96 -2.07
C LYS A 107 15.23 -7.07 -0.57
N LYS A 108 15.90 -6.09 0.02
CA LYS A 108 16.30 -6.08 1.44
C LYS A 108 15.22 -5.54 2.37
N SER A 109 14.27 -4.78 1.83
CA SER A 109 13.25 -4.13 2.66
C SER A 109 12.28 -5.13 3.27
N THR A 110 11.85 -4.85 4.49
CA THR A 110 10.89 -5.64 5.23
C THR A 110 9.55 -4.92 5.34
N TRP A 111 8.47 -5.66 5.65
CA TRP A 111 7.18 -5.02 5.85
C TRP A 111 7.17 -4.06 7.05
N HIS A 112 8.06 -4.27 8.03
CA HIS A 112 8.27 -3.32 9.13
C HIS A 112 8.89 -2.00 8.64
N ASP A 113 9.84 -2.06 7.69
CA ASP A 113 10.42 -0.87 7.08
C ASP A 113 9.37 -0.10 6.27
N TRP A 114 8.50 -0.81 5.53
CA TRP A 114 7.38 -0.20 4.80
C TRP A 114 6.44 0.53 5.75
N GLN A 115 6.04 -0.12 6.83
CA GLN A 115 5.18 0.48 7.85
C GLN A 115 5.87 1.67 8.54
N MET A 116 7.18 1.60 8.77
CA MET A 116 7.94 2.68 9.38
C MET A 116 7.92 3.96 8.52
N SER A 117 7.92 3.85 7.19
CA SER A 117 7.78 5.01 6.29
C SER A 117 6.48 5.77 6.55
N ILE A 118 5.37 5.05 6.75
CA ILE A 118 4.05 5.64 7.06
C ILE A 118 4.08 6.30 8.46
N LYS A 119 4.61 5.59 9.45
CA LYS A 119 4.74 6.09 10.83
C LYS A 119 5.60 7.36 10.90
N ASN A 120 6.70 7.39 10.16
CA ASN A 120 7.62 8.52 10.13
C ASN A 120 6.96 9.76 9.54
N GLU A 121 6.20 9.62 8.44
CA GLU A 121 5.49 10.76 7.85
C GLU A 121 4.40 11.28 8.80
N TYR A 122 3.62 10.39 9.42
CA TYR A 122 2.65 10.79 10.44
C TYR A 122 3.32 11.57 11.59
N ASN A 123 4.38 11.01 12.17
CA ASN A 123 5.10 11.65 13.29
C ASN A 123 5.72 12.99 12.90
N LYS A 124 6.24 13.10 11.68
CA LYS A 124 6.76 14.36 11.11
C LYS A 124 5.69 15.43 11.06
N LEU A 125 4.50 15.09 10.56
CA LEU A 125 3.36 16.02 10.48
C LEU A 125 2.86 16.44 11.87
N VAL A 126 2.73 15.48 12.80
CA VAL A 126 2.40 15.77 14.22
C VAL A 126 3.43 16.71 14.83
N SER A 127 4.73 16.45 14.62
CA SER A 127 5.81 17.29 15.15
C SER A 127 5.83 18.68 14.52
N ALA A 128 5.41 18.81 13.27
CA ALA A 128 5.23 20.11 12.61
C ALA A 128 3.99 20.88 13.11
N GLY A 129 3.12 20.25 13.90
CA GLY A 129 1.97 20.90 14.54
C GLY A 129 0.62 20.67 13.84
N TYR A 130 0.57 19.85 12.78
CA TYR A 130 -0.70 19.48 12.13
C TYR A 130 -1.61 18.73 13.10
N LYS A 131 -2.91 19.04 13.07
CA LYS A 131 -3.90 18.49 14.00
C LYS A 131 -4.83 17.46 13.35
N ASN A 132 -5.16 17.63 12.08
CA ASN A 132 -6.08 16.75 11.34
C ASN A 132 -5.29 15.95 10.30
N ILE A 133 -4.82 14.75 10.68
CA ILE A 133 -4.02 13.89 9.82
C ILE A 133 -4.80 12.62 9.50
N ASN A 134 -4.99 12.34 8.22
CA ASN A 134 -5.80 11.27 7.69
C ASN A 134 -4.98 10.40 6.73
N PHE A 135 -5.51 9.24 6.34
CA PHE A 135 -4.81 8.30 5.45
C PHE A 135 -5.70 7.87 4.29
N ALA A 136 -5.10 7.81 3.12
CA ALA A 136 -5.64 7.11 1.96
C ALA A 136 -4.60 6.06 1.53
N ALA A 137 -4.95 4.78 1.59
CA ALA A 137 -4.01 3.70 1.38
C ALA A 137 -4.57 2.65 0.44
N SER A 138 -3.74 2.20 -0.48
CA SER A 138 -4.10 1.18 -1.46
C SER A 138 -3.41 -0.16 -1.17
N SER A 139 -4.10 -1.25 -1.50
CA SER A 139 -3.54 -2.60 -1.49
C SER A 139 -2.83 -2.94 -0.18
N THR A 140 -1.52 -3.23 -0.22
CA THR A 140 -0.67 -3.61 0.93
C THR A 140 -0.59 -2.52 1.99
N SER A 141 -0.56 -1.23 1.62
CA SER A 141 -0.57 -0.17 2.64
C SER A 141 -1.85 -0.16 3.47
N GLY A 142 -2.97 -0.60 2.89
CA GLY A 142 -4.18 -0.87 3.66
C GLY A 142 -3.95 -1.92 4.75
N THR A 143 -3.25 -3.01 4.42
CA THR A 143 -2.89 -4.06 5.39
C THR A 143 -1.95 -3.52 6.48
N LEU A 144 -0.95 -2.72 6.11
CA LEU A 144 -0.04 -2.09 7.08
C LEU A 144 -0.78 -1.16 8.06
N LEU A 145 -1.76 -0.40 7.58
CA LEU A 145 -2.59 0.46 8.44
C LEU A 145 -3.49 -0.35 9.38
N LEU A 146 -4.03 -1.49 8.93
CA LEU A 146 -4.81 -2.39 9.80
C LEU A 146 -3.97 -2.91 10.97
N ASP A 147 -2.73 -3.33 10.72
CA ASP A 147 -1.78 -3.73 11.76
C ASP A 147 -1.46 -2.54 12.70
N MET A 148 -1.26 -1.33 12.16
CA MET A 148 -1.02 -0.13 12.98
C MET A 148 -2.20 0.20 13.90
N ILE A 149 -3.44 0.04 13.41
CA ILE A 149 -4.66 0.25 14.23
C ILE A 149 -4.68 -0.75 15.37
N GLN A 150 -4.52 -2.03 15.07
CA GLN A 150 -4.53 -3.12 16.05
C GLN A 150 -3.38 -2.95 17.06
N GLY A 151 -2.19 -2.55 16.60
CA GLY A 151 -1.03 -2.24 17.45
C GLY A 151 -1.15 -0.93 18.25
N ALA A 152 -2.34 -0.32 18.29
CA ALA A 152 -2.65 0.88 19.08
C ALA A 152 -1.84 2.15 18.71
N PHE A 153 -1.30 2.22 17.49
CA PHE A 153 -0.48 3.36 17.04
C PHE A 153 -1.25 4.69 17.11
N PHE A 154 -2.56 4.67 16.87
CA PHE A 154 -3.39 5.87 16.84
C PHE A 154 -4.07 6.23 18.18
N ASN A 155 -3.84 5.46 19.25
CA ASN A 155 -4.54 5.68 20.53
C ASN A 155 -4.27 7.05 21.14
N ASN A 156 -3.11 7.64 20.87
CA ASN A 156 -2.71 8.94 21.38
C ASN A 156 -2.97 10.11 20.40
N ALA A 157 -3.63 9.85 19.28
CA ALA A 157 -4.02 10.93 18.37
C ALA A 157 -5.04 11.86 19.03
N THR A 158 -4.79 13.16 18.94
CA THR A 158 -5.59 14.20 19.63
C THR A 158 -6.87 14.57 18.88
N THR A 159 -6.98 14.13 17.63
CA THR A 159 -8.14 14.35 16.74
C THR A 159 -8.55 13.02 16.11
N THR A 160 -9.72 13.01 15.49
CA THR A 160 -10.17 11.85 14.70
C THR A 160 -9.22 11.64 13.51
N VAL A 161 -8.78 10.39 13.36
CA VAL A 161 -7.98 9.94 12.23
C VAL A 161 -8.90 9.18 11.27
N HIS A 162 -9.13 9.71 10.08
CA HIS A 162 -9.89 9.02 9.05
C HIS A 162 -8.94 8.19 8.21
N ILE A 163 -9.27 6.92 8.03
CA ILE A 163 -8.48 5.95 7.27
C ILE A 163 -9.36 5.39 6.16
N PHE A 164 -8.92 5.59 4.93
CA PHE A 164 -9.59 5.14 3.71
C PHE A 164 -8.74 4.08 3.03
N LEU A 165 -9.27 2.88 2.91
CA LEU A 165 -8.59 1.74 2.28
C LEU A 165 -9.19 1.47 0.91
N VAL A 166 -8.38 1.55 -0.14
CA VAL A 166 -8.74 1.25 -1.52
C VAL A 166 -8.15 -0.11 -1.89
N ASP A 167 -9.03 -1.06 -2.20
CA ASP A 167 -8.66 -2.42 -2.56
C ASP A 167 -7.63 -3.07 -1.62
N PRO A 168 -7.81 -2.97 -0.28
CA PRO A 168 -6.86 -3.55 0.67
C PRO A 168 -6.72 -5.05 0.42
N VAL A 169 -5.48 -5.56 0.49
CA VAL A 169 -5.19 -6.98 0.37
C VAL A 169 -5.04 -7.62 1.76
N VAL A 170 -5.85 -8.62 2.05
CA VAL A 170 -5.71 -9.53 3.20
C VAL A 170 -5.62 -10.96 2.69
N ILE A 171 -6.41 -11.26 1.66
CA ILE A 171 -6.37 -12.49 0.89
C ILE A 171 -5.95 -12.14 -0.53
N PRO A 172 -4.79 -12.60 -1.02
CA PRO A 172 -4.43 -12.44 -2.43
C PRO A 172 -5.31 -13.32 -3.31
N SER A 173 -5.60 -12.85 -4.53
CA SER A 173 -6.33 -13.66 -5.53
C SER A 173 -5.47 -14.83 -6.01
N ASP A 174 -4.16 -14.60 -6.21
CA ASP A 174 -3.21 -15.69 -6.48
C ASP A 174 -2.83 -16.40 -5.18
N LYS A 175 -3.32 -17.65 -5.04
CA LYS A 175 -3.08 -18.47 -3.86
C LYS A 175 -1.66 -19.04 -3.78
N SER A 176 -0.85 -18.94 -4.86
CA SER A 176 0.54 -19.41 -4.87
C SER A 176 1.45 -18.60 -3.95
N LEU A 177 1.06 -17.37 -3.59
CA LEU A 177 1.81 -16.55 -2.62
C LEU A 177 1.99 -17.28 -1.29
N SER A 178 1.02 -18.06 -0.83
CA SER A 178 1.13 -18.83 0.42
C SER A 178 2.23 -19.92 0.39
N LEU A 179 2.72 -20.26 -0.80
CA LEU A 179 3.79 -21.23 -0.99
C LEU A 179 5.16 -20.56 -1.17
N ILE A 180 5.23 -19.22 -1.13
CA ILE A 180 6.47 -18.47 -1.46
C ILE A 180 7.65 -18.87 -0.57
N GLY A 181 7.42 -19.19 0.70
CA GLY A 181 8.44 -19.65 1.61
C GLY A 181 9.09 -21.00 1.21
N ILE A 182 8.37 -21.81 0.42
CA ILE A 182 8.83 -23.11 -0.03
C ILE A 182 9.47 -23.00 -1.43
N ILE A 183 8.79 -22.36 -2.37
CA ILE A 183 9.22 -22.30 -3.77
C ILE A 183 10.11 -21.09 -4.08
N GLY A 184 9.96 -20.01 -3.31
CA GLY A 184 10.69 -18.76 -3.52
C GLY A 184 12.19 -18.89 -3.59
N PRO A 185 12.85 -19.62 -2.65
CA PRO A 185 14.30 -19.84 -2.71
C PRO A 185 14.80 -20.48 -4.01
N VAL A 186 13.96 -21.25 -4.69
CA VAL A 186 14.26 -21.87 -5.99
C VAL A 186 14.04 -20.90 -7.14
N LEU A 187 12.96 -20.09 -7.06
CA LEU A 187 12.59 -19.12 -8.10
C LEU A 187 13.49 -17.88 -8.07
N GLY A 188 13.80 -17.36 -6.89
CA GLY A 188 14.55 -16.13 -6.65
C GLY A 188 13.73 -14.86 -6.86
N TYR A 189 12.84 -14.82 -7.84
CA TYR A 189 11.91 -13.72 -8.10
C TYR A 189 10.69 -14.20 -8.93
N VAL A 190 9.65 -13.39 -8.93
CA VAL A 190 8.48 -13.55 -9.80
C VAL A 190 8.39 -12.34 -10.74
N THR A 191 8.04 -12.58 -12.00
CA THR A 191 7.81 -11.52 -12.99
C THR A 191 6.36 -11.06 -12.92
N ALA A 192 6.13 -9.76 -12.85
CA ALA A 192 4.80 -9.18 -12.93
C ALA A 192 4.28 -9.14 -14.37
N ASN A 193 2.98 -9.24 -14.53
CA ASN A 193 2.30 -9.01 -15.81
C ASN A 193 1.91 -7.53 -15.88
N ASP A 194 2.88 -6.65 -16.18
CA ASP A 194 2.66 -5.21 -16.24
C ASP A 194 2.02 -4.82 -17.58
N VAL A 195 1.25 -3.75 -17.55
CA VAL A 195 0.85 -3.02 -18.76
C VAL A 195 2.03 -2.19 -19.25
N ALA A 196 2.12 -1.98 -20.55
CA ALA A 196 3.21 -1.18 -21.13
C ALA A 196 3.30 0.22 -20.47
N GLY A 197 4.47 0.56 -19.97
CA GLY A 197 4.75 1.80 -19.24
C GLY A 197 4.69 1.68 -17.73
N GLU A 198 4.05 0.64 -17.17
CA GLU A 198 4.01 0.41 -15.72
C GLU A 198 5.38 0.05 -15.15
N GLU A 199 6.24 -0.58 -15.92
CA GLU A 199 7.59 -0.97 -15.52
C GLU A 199 8.48 0.19 -15.04
N LYS A 200 8.08 1.43 -15.33
CA LYS A 200 8.76 2.65 -14.84
C LYS A 200 8.36 3.04 -13.42
N TYR A 201 7.19 2.58 -12.97
CA TYR A 201 6.57 3.00 -11.71
C TYR A 201 6.35 1.85 -10.75
N TYR A 202 6.43 0.62 -11.25
CA TYR A 202 6.23 -0.63 -10.52
C TYR A 202 7.40 -1.58 -10.77
N TYR A 203 7.80 -2.34 -9.75
CA TYR A 203 8.82 -3.36 -9.93
C TYR A 203 8.28 -4.51 -10.76
N HIS A 204 8.79 -4.64 -11.98
CA HIS A 204 8.49 -5.77 -12.87
C HIS A 204 8.97 -7.10 -12.30
N TYR A 205 10.16 -7.10 -11.67
CA TYR A 205 10.71 -8.26 -10.99
C TYR A 205 10.52 -8.12 -9.48
N ARG A 206 9.76 -9.05 -8.89
CA ARG A 206 9.41 -9.08 -7.47
C ARG A 206 10.28 -10.10 -6.76
N PRO A 207 11.25 -9.69 -5.90
CA PRO A 207 12.12 -10.61 -5.18
C PRO A 207 11.31 -11.55 -4.29
N GLN A 208 11.71 -12.80 -4.19
CA GLN A 208 11.06 -13.77 -3.31
C GLN A 208 11.10 -13.32 -1.84
N GLU A 209 12.15 -12.59 -1.45
CA GLU A 209 12.31 -12.06 -0.10
C GLU A 209 11.18 -11.08 0.23
N THR A 210 10.85 -10.16 -0.67
CA THR A 210 9.77 -9.20 -0.44
C THR A 210 8.37 -9.82 -0.60
N LEU A 211 8.21 -10.84 -1.44
CA LEU A 211 6.99 -11.62 -1.49
C LEU A 211 6.74 -12.38 -0.18
N GLN A 212 7.81 -12.89 0.46
CA GLN A 212 7.72 -13.48 1.80
C GLN A 212 7.31 -12.43 2.83
N GLN A 213 7.90 -11.23 2.80
CA GLN A 213 7.50 -10.12 3.67
C GLN A 213 6.02 -9.74 3.50
N LEU A 214 5.54 -9.74 2.24
CA LEU A 214 4.11 -9.52 1.97
C LEU A 214 3.27 -10.61 2.61
N GLU A 215 3.58 -11.89 2.39
CA GLU A 215 2.83 -13.02 2.98
C GLU A 215 2.87 -12.98 4.52
N ASP A 216 4.00 -12.59 5.12
CA ASP A 216 4.14 -12.49 6.57
C ASP A 216 3.17 -11.46 7.15
N VAL A 217 3.09 -10.24 6.61
CA VAL A 217 2.15 -9.23 7.10
C VAL A 217 0.69 -9.60 6.84
N LEU A 218 0.39 -10.23 5.69
CA LEU A 218 -0.96 -10.74 5.42
C LEU A 218 -1.38 -11.79 6.46
N ASN A 219 -0.46 -12.69 6.85
CA ASN A 219 -0.70 -13.70 7.88
C ASN A 219 -0.94 -13.09 9.27
N VAL A 220 -0.18 -12.03 9.63
CA VAL A 220 -0.38 -11.29 10.89
C VAL A 220 -1.78 -10.70 10.90
N VAL A 221 -2.14 -9.90 9.91
CA VAL A 221 -3.42 -9.19 9.86
C VAL A 221 -4.61 -10.15 9.74
N ARG A 222 -4.49 -11.26 9.00
CA ARG A 222 -5.54 -12.30 8.96
C ARG A 222 -5.85 -12.86 10.35
N LYS A 223 -4.81 -13.18 11.14
CA LYS A 223 -4.98 -13.68 12.50
C LYS A 223 -5.64 -12.66 13.43
N GLU A 224 -5.31 -11.38 13.27
CA GLU A 224 -5.91 -10.30 14.04
C GLU A 224 -7.39 -10.11 13.68
N LEU A 225 -7.72 -10.09 12.40
CA LEU A 225 -9.10 -10.01 11.92
C LEU A 225 -9.94 -11.22 12.34
N GLN A 226 -9.36 -12.43 12.39
CA GLN A 226 -10.04 -13.63 12.87
C GLN A 226 -10.36 -13.56 14.37
N LYS A 227 -9.49 -12.94 15.18
CA LYS A 227 -9.75 -12.69 16.60
C LYS A 227 -10.78 -11.58 16.80
N GLY A 228 -10.82 -10.67 15.87
CA GLY A 228 -11.61 -9.45 15.95
C GLY A 228 -11.00 -8.40 16.89
N PHE A 229 -11.20 -7.13 16.54
CA PHE A 229 -10.83 -6.00 17.39
C PHE A 229 -11.77 -4.81 17.18
N THR A 230 -11.71 -3.87 18.12
CA THR A 230 -12.51 -2.64 18.10
C THR A 230 -11.63 -1.45 17.80
N LEU A 231 -12.08 -0.57 16.90
CA LEU A 231 -11.40 0.68 16.61
C LEU A 231 -11.30 1.57 17.85
N PRO A 232 -10.20 2.28 18.05
CA PRO A 232 -10.16 3.40 18.98
C PRO A 232 -11.26 4.42 18.68
N ALA A 233 -11.76 5.11 19.72
CA ALA A 233 -12.85 6.08 19.58
C ALA A 233 -12.55 7.24 18.60
N ASN A 234 -11.26 7.53 18.41
CA ASN A 234 -10.76 8.58 17.53
C ASN A 234 -10.33 8.04 16.14
N VAL A 235 -10.68 6.80 15.79
CA VAL A 235 -10.37 6.24 14.47
C VAL A 235 -11.66 5.95 13.71
N TYR A 236 -11.78 6.52 12.51
CA TYR A 236 -12.79 6.20 11.53
C TYR A 236 -12.14 5.37 10.40
N LEU A 237 -12.76 4.27 10.01
CA LEU A 237 -12.26 3.40 8.96
C LEU A 237 -13.33 3.18 7.89
N LYS A 238 -12.96 3.45 6.64
CA LYS A 238 -13.75 3.12 5.47
C LYS A 238 -12.96 2.29 4.47
N VAL A 239 -13.63 1.29 3.91
CA VAL A 239 -13.06 0.40 2.90
C VAL A 239 -13.83 0.55 1.60
N TYR A 240 -13.12 0.73 0.48
CA TYR A 240 -13.64 0.62 -0.87
C TYR A 240 -13.04 -0.64 -1.49
N LYS A 241 -13.88 -1.53 -2.03
CA LYS A 241 -13.43 -2.81 -2.59
C LYS A 241 -14.04 -3.10 -3.93
N SER A 242 -13.19 -3.26 -4.94
CA SER A 242 -13.57 -3.74 -6.26
C SER A 242 -14.17 -5.14 -6.19
N LYS A 243 -15.33 -5.35 -6.81
CA LYS A 243 -16.06 -6.62 -6.76
C LYS A 243 -15.35 -7.77 -7.49
N ARG A 244 -14.54 -7.45 -8.47
CA ARG A 244 -13.84 -8.43 -9.33
C ARG A 244 -12.34 -8.12 -9.41
N ASP A 245 -11.77 -7.75 -8.28
CA ASP A 245 -10.34 -7.44 -8.16
C ASP A 245 -9.48 -8.67 -8.49
N PRO A 246 -8.61 -8.61 -9.51
CA PRO A 246 -7.79 -9.73 -9.91
C PRO A 246 -6.57 -9.98 -9.00
N THR A 247 -6.23 -9.01 -8.13
CA THR A 247 -5.01 -9.04 -7.30
C THR A 247 -5.34 -9.31 -5.83
N ALA A 248 -6.29 -8.57 -5.26
CA ALA A 248 -6.74 -8.72 -3.89
C ALA A 248 -8.17 -9.31 -3.87
N ASP A 249 -8.30 -10.55 -3.44
CA ASP A 249 -9.59 -11.25 -3.39
C ASP A 249 -10.63 -10.39 -2.64
N PRO A 250 -11.84 -10.17 -3.19
CA PRO A 250 -12.91 -9.42 -2.53
C PRO A 250 -13.26 -9.92 -1.11
N VAL A 251 -12.98 -11.18 -0.79
CA VAL A 251 -13.10 -11.73 0.57
C VAL A 251 -12.24 -10.94 1.57
N SER A 252 -11.19 -10.27 1.14
CA SER A 252 -10.39 -9.37 2.01
C SER A 252 -11.28 -8.35 2.72
N ALA A 253 -12.19 -7.68 1.99
CA ALA A 253 -13.11 -6.71 2.58
C ALA A 253 -14.13 -7.35 3.53
N VAL A 254 -14.58 -8.57 3.23
CA VAL A 254 -15.49 -9.33 4.10
C VAL A 254 -14.80 -9.66 5.44
N LEU A 255 -13.52 -10.07 5.41
CA LEU A 255 -12.75 -10.33 6.63
C LEU A 255 -12.55 -9.05 7.45
N ILE A 256 -12.23 -7.94 6.81
CA ILE A 256 -12.07 -6.64 7.46
C ILE A 256 -13.40 -6.21 8.11
N TYR A 257 -14.50 -6.28 7.37
CA TYR A 257 -15.83 -5.90 7.85
C TYR A 257 -16.30 -6.74 9.05
N ASN A 258 -16.06 -8.04 9.02
CA ASN A 258 -16.44 -8.94 10.10
C ASN A 258 -15.50 -8.88 11.32
N GLY A 259 -14.20 -8.68 11.06
CA GLY A 259 -13.15 -8.68 12.07
C GLY A 259 -13.01 -7.37 12.84
N ILE A 260 -13.57 -6.26 12.31
CA ILE A 260 -13.40 -4.93 12.92
C ILE A 260 -14.76 -4.35 13.30
N LYS A 261 -14.84 -3.84 14.52
CA LYS A 261 -15.99 -3.06 15.00
C LYS A 261 -15.57 -1.61 15.26
N THR A 262 -16.47 -0.69 15.04
CA THR A 262 -16.29 0.69 15.51
C THR A 262 -16.27 0.72 17.04
N HIS A 263 -15.83 1.82 17.61
CA HIS A 263 -15.85 2.02 19.07
C HIS A 263 -17.23 1.75 19.71
N ASN A 264 -18.31 2.02 18.98
CA ASN A 264 -19.68 1.79 19.44
C ASN A 264 -20.21 0.37 19.14
N GLY A 265 -19.36 -0.54 18.68
CA GLY A 265 -19.72 -1.93 18.38
C GLY A 265 -20.38 -2.15 17.01
N ASN A 266 -20.58 -1.10 16.21
CA ASN A 266 -21.12 -1.20 14.86
C ASN A 266 -20.06 -1.76 13.89
N HIS A 267 -20.49 -2.14 12.70
CA HIS A 267 -19.56 -2.41 11.60
C HIS A 267 -18.92 -1.12 11.08
N ILE A 268 -17.75 -1.26 10.47
CA ILE A 268 -17.09 -0.18 9.74
C ILE A 268 -17.82 0.12 8.43
N ASP A 269 -17.52 1.25 7.80
CA ASP A 269 -18.05 1.57 6.49
C ASP A 269 -17.34 0.76 5.41
N LEU A 270 -18.12 0.11 4.54
CA LEU A 270 -17.63 -0.69 3.42
C LEU A 270 -18.47 -0.45 2.17
N ASP A 271 -17.82 -0.08 1.08
CA ASP A 271 -18.43 0.01 -0.24
C ASP A 271 -17.82 -1.02 -1.19
N PHE A 272 -18.68 -1.86 -1.77
CA PHE A 272 -18.31 -2.70 -2.90
C PHE A 272 -18.50 -1.94 -4.21
N ILE A 273 -17.39 -1.65 -4.87
CA ILE A 273 -17.32 -0.90 -6.12
C ILE A 273 -17.51 -1.86 -7.31
N ASN A 274 -18.34 -1.47 -8.27
CA ASN A 274 -18.51 -2.25 -9.48
C ASN A 274 -17.33 -2.03 -10.44
N SER A 275 -16.20 -2.65 -10.12
CA SER A 275 -14.94 -2.58 -10.86
C SER A 275 -14.29 -3.95 -10.91
N ASP A 276 -13.47 -4.19 -11.92
CA ASP A 276 -12.57 -5.33 -12.10
C ASP A 276 -11.09 -4.89 -12.08
N LEU A 277 -10.83 -3.64 -11.68
CA LEU A 277 -9.49 -3.12 -11.52
C LEU A 277 -8.98 -3.35 -10.09
N HIS A 278 -7.69 -3.60 -9.96
CA HIS A 278 -6.99 -3.47 -8.68
C HIS A 278 -6.52 -2.03 -8.51
N VAL A 279 -6.82 -1.44 -7.33
CA VAL A 279 -6.66 -0.01 -7.06
C VAL A 279 -7.40 0.81 -8.12
N PHE A 280 -8.75 0.65 -8.16
CA PHE A 280 -9.63 1.30 -9.13
C PHE A 280 -9.55 2.85 -9.13
N THR A 281 -8.88 3.43 -8.17
CA THR A 281 -8.60 4.87 -8.10
C THR A 281 -7.41 5.29 -8.97
N ARG A 282 -6.60 4.35 -9.48
CA ARG A 282 -5.53 4.60 -10.44
C ARG A 282 -5.96 4.10 -11.83
N LEU A 283 -6.19 5.01 -12.74
CA LEU A 283 -6.60 4.72 -14.12
C LEU A 283 -5.49 5.01 -15.14
N ASN A 284 -4.46 5.76 -14.75
CA ASN A 284 -3.28 5.99 -15.59
C ASN A 284 -2.64 4.66 -15.99
N LEU A 285 -2.34 4.53 -17.28
CA LEU A 285 -1.80 3.33 -17.92
C LEU A 285 -2.78 2.13 -17.97
N VAL A 286 -3.98 2.22 -17.42
CA VAL A 286 -4.99 1.17 -17.56
C VAL A 286 -5.54 1.18 -19.00
N PRO A 287 -5.49 0.06 -19.73
CA PRO A 287 -6.06 0.01 -21.06
C PRO A 287 -7.60 0.06 -21.02
N ASN A 288 -8.20 0.73 -21.99
CA ASN A 288 -9.66 0.75 -22.19
C ASN A 288 -10.47 1.25 -20.98
N VAL A 289 -9.99 2.29 -20.29
CA VAL A 289 -10.71 2.93 -19.18
C VAL A 289 -12.12 3.34 -19.62
N THR A 290 -13.11 2.87 -18.89
CA THR A 290 -14.53 3.14 -19.16
C THR A 290 -15.03 4.40 -18.43
N SER A 291 -16.21 4.88 -18.80
CA SER A 291 -16.88 5.95 -18.06
C SER A 291 -17.23 5.54 -16.62
N LEU A 292 -17.53 4.27 -16.40
CA LEU A 292 -17.81 3.73 -15.07
C LEU A 292 -16.56 3.75 -14.17
N ASP A 293 -15.39 3.40 -14.73
CA ASP A 293 -14.13 3.46 -13.98
C ASP A 293 -13.84 4.88 -13.51
N ARG A 294 -14.01 5.87 -14.38
CA ARG A 294 -13.86 7.29 -14.03
C ARG A 294 -14.88 7.75 -12.98
N GLN A 295 -16.13 7.30 -13.07
CA GLN A 295 -17.16 7.60 -12.06
C GLN A 295 -16.78 7.00 -10.70
N ASN A 296 -16.32 5.75 -10.66
CA ASN A 296 -15.87 5.09 -9.45
C ASN A 296 -14.67 5.82 -8.82
N GLN A 297 -13.69 6.21 -9.62
CA GLN A 297 -12.52 6.98 -9.18
C GLN A 297 -12.94 8.32 -8.54
N VAL A 298 -13.75 9.11 -9.27
CA VAL A 298 -14.22 10.42 -8.79
C VAL A 298 -15.10 10.28 -7.56
N TYR A 299 -15.92 9.23 -7.48
CA TYR A 299 -16.70 8.92 -6.29
C TYR A 299 -15.80 8.75 -5.07
N ALA A 300 -14.78 7.90 -5.16
CA ALA A 300 -13.86 7.65 -4.04
C ALA A 300 -13.10 8.93 -3.63
N PHE A 301 -12.61 9.70 -4.61
CA PHE A 301 -11.88 10.95 -4.33
C PHE A 301 -12.77 11.98 -3.61
N ASN A 302 -14.01 12.16 -4.07
CA ASN A 302 -14.96 13.06 -3.43
C ASN A 302 -15.32 12.59 -2.01
N ASP A 303 -15.58 11.29 -1.81
CA ASP A 303 -15.95 10.76 -0.51
C ASP A 303 -14.80 10.89 0.50
N ILE A 304 -13.57 10.58 0.10
CA ILE A 304 -12.36 10.78 0.91
C ILE A 304 -12.26 12.24 1.35
N VAL A 305 -12.33 13.18 0.40
CA VAL A 305 -12.14 14.60 0.71
C VAL A 305 -13.31 15.17 1.52
N THR A 306 -14.54 14.73 1.29
CA THR A 306 -15.69 15.21 2.07
C THR A 306 -15.62 14.79 3.54
N ARG A 307 -15.06 13.62 3.84
CA ARG A 307 -15.06 13.05 5.19
C ARG A 307 -13.94 13.55 6.11
N ILE A 308 -12.93 14.23 5.57
CA ILE A 308 -11.82 14.76 6.39
C ILE A 308 -12.12 16.14 6.98
N PHE A 309 -13.25 16.76 6.61
CA PHE A 309 -13.79 18.00 7.17
C PHE A 309 -14.95 17.68 8.11
#